data_d43d815154cab9872ac025285c1c471e
#
_entry.id   d43d815154cab9872ac025285c1c471e
#
_cell.length_a   1.000
_cell.length_b   1.000
_cell.length_c   1.000
_cell.angle_alpha   90.00
_cell.angle_beta   90.00
_cell.angle_gamma   90.00
#
_symmetry.space_group_name_H-M   'P 1'
#
loop_
_entity.id
_entity.type
_entity.pdbx_description
1 polymer ?
#
loop_
_entity_poly.entity_id
_entity_poly.type
_entity_poly.pdbx_seq_one_letter_code
_entity_poly.pdbx_strand_id
1 'polypeptide(L)'
;CHMGFVMLGVAAVGSSAAETSTAGLNGAALQMFTHGTITGLAFLMVGLSYDRTHTRHIPHLGGLWKKMPLIAIFFLVAGFGSLGLPMLSGFVAEIMIFLGTFSVWPWATGVSAFGVVLAAGYTLWMVQRVFFGARPASPGISDEVYDNLTDANWVDMIPVIALAAPIFIVGIWPSVVTDMFDIGIQAVVR
;
A
#
# COMPACT_ATOMS: atom_id res chain seq x y z
N CYS A 1 -10.04 -3.50 1.44
CA CYS A 1 -9.92 -2.45 2.45
C CYS A 1 -9.84 -1.06 1.81
N HIS A 2 -8.75 -0.73 1.10
CA HIS A 2 -8.49 0.61 0.54
C HIS A 2 -9.58 1.14 -0.42
N MET A 3 -10.14 0.28 -1.26
CA MET A 3 -11.27 0.68 -2.12
C MET A 3 -12.53 1.00 -1.31
N GLY A 4 -12.69 0.41 -0.12
CA GLY A 4 -13.73 0.82 0.83
C GLY A 4 -13.54 2.25 1.34
N PHE A 5 -12.29 2.68 1.56
CA PHE A 5 -11.98 4.06 1.93
C PHE A 5 -12.31 5.04 0.80
N VAL A 6 -12.03 4.66 -0.45
CA VAL A 6 -12.46 5.46 -1.62
C VAL A 6 -13.99 5.66 -1.62
N MET A 7 -14.74 4.58 -1.43
CA MET A 7 -16.21 4.65 -1.38
C MET A 7 -16.71 5.52 -0.22
N LEU A 8 -16.05 5.44 0.95
CA LEU A 8 -16.36 6.28 2.10
C LEU A 8 -16.13 7.76 1.80
N GLY A 9 -14.99 8.13 1.17
CA GLY A 9 -14.68 9.49 0.79
C GLY A 9 -15.66 10.05 -0.25
N VAL A 10 -16.05 9.25 -1.24
CA VAL A 10 -17.06 9.62 -2.23
C VAL A 10 -18.44 9.77 -1.59
N ALA A 11 -18.80 8.94 -0.62
CA ALA A 11 -20.09 9.01 0.08
C ALA A 11 -20.26 10.29 0.93
N ALA A 12 -19.19 11.06 1.16
CA ALA A 12 -19.26 12.37 1.83
C ALA A 12 -19.73 13.50 0.90
N VAL A 13 -19.78 13.27 -0.41
CA VAL A 13 -20.29 14.25 -1.40
C VAL A 13 -21.79 14.51 -1.20
N GLY A 14 -22.17 15.77 -1.26
CA GLY A 14 -23.59 16.17 -1.08
C GLY A 14 -24.01 16.35 0.38
N SER A 15 -23.08 16.25 1.34
CA SER A 15 -23.34 16.66 2.72
C SER A 15 -23.46 18.20 2.81
N SER A 16 -24.15 18.69 3.84
CA SER A 16 -24.34 20.13 4.06
C SER A 16 -23.04 20.89 4.39
N ALA A 17 -21.92 20.18 4.60
CA ALA A 17 -20.60 20.71 4.89
C ALA A 17 -19.69 20.61 3.64
N ALA A 18 -19.78 21.61 2.75
CA ALA A 18 -19.05 21.61 1.47
C ALA A 18 -17.53 21.42 1.61
N GLU A 19 -16.90 22.06 2.60
CA GLU A 19 -15.45 21.91 2.85
C GLU A 19 -15.07 20.48 3.24
N THR A 20 -15.90 19.84 4.07
CA THR A 20 -15.68 18.45 4.49
C THR A 20 -15.81 17.48 3.32
N SER A 21 -16.81 17.71 2.47
CA SER A 21 -16.99 16.94 1.24
C SER A 21 -15.80 17.03 0.29
N THR A 22 -15.21 18.22 0.16
CA THR A 22 -14.03 18.43 -0.69
C THR A 22 -12.82 17.66 -0.18
N ALA A 23 -12.55 17.68 1.13
CA ALA A 23 -11.44 16.94 1.71
C ALA A 23 -11.61 15.41 1.55
N GLY A 24 -12.81 14.90 1.79
CA GLY A 24 -13.12 13.48 1.62
C GLY A 24 -12.95 13.01 0.17
N LEU A 25 -13.41 13.83 -0.78
CA LEU A 25 -13.33 13.52 -2.20
C LEU A 25 -11.89 13.60 -2.73
N ASN A 26 -11.12 14.61 -2.30
CA ASN A 26 -9.69 14.70 -2.59
C ASN A 26 -8.93 13.49 -2.05
N GLY A 27 -9.21 13.10 -0.82
CA GLY A 27 -8.65 11.90 -0.22
C GLY A 27 -9.00 10.63 -1.01
N ALA A 28 -10.25 10.51 -1.49
CA ALA A 28 -10.69 9.38 -2.31
C ALA A 28 -9.95 9.33 -3.66
N ALA A 29 -9.80 10.47 -4.33
CA ALA A 29 -9.05 10.56 -5.59
C ALA A 29 -7.56 10.21 -5.37
N LEU A 30 -6.97 10.75 -4.31
CA LEU A 30 -5.60 10.44 -3.94
C LEU A 30 -5.44 8.95 -3.59
N GLN A 31 -6.43 8.35 -2.90
CA GLN A 31 -6.39 6.93 -2.54
C GLN A 31 -6.43 6.01 -3.77
N MET A 32 -7.13 6.37 -4.84
CA MET A 32 -7.08 5.60 -6.09
C MET A 32 -5.68 5.60 -6.69
N PHE A 33 -5.02 6.76 -6.73
CA PHE A 33 -3.65 6.89 -7.22
C PHE A 33 -2.66 6.13 -6.35
N THR A 34 -2.70 6.32 -5.04
CA THR A 34 -1.76 5.69 -4.10
C THR A 34 -1.96 4.18 -4.04
N HIS A 35 -3.21 3.71 -4.08
CA HIS A 35 -3.49 2.28 -4.16
C HIS A 35 -2.89 1.67 -5.43
N GLY A 36 -3.00 2.34 -6.57
CA GLY A 36 -2.40 1.86 -7.82
C GLY A 36 -0.89 1.69 -7.73
N THR A 37 -0.17 2.68 -7.21
CA THR A 37 1.30 2.65 -7.07
C THR A 37 1.77 1.62 -6.02
N ILE A 38 1.11 1.58 -4.86
CA ILE A 38 1.44 0.67 -3.76
C ILE A 38 1.17 -0.79 -4.16
N THR A 39 -0.01 -1.08 -4.71
CA THR A 39 -0.33 -2.46 -5.12
C THR A 39 0.48 -2.89 -6.33
N GLY A 40 0.76 -1.97 -7.26
CA GLY A 40 1.66 -2.23 -8.38
C GLY A 40 3.05 -2.65 -7.89
N LEU A 41 3.61 -1.92 -6.92
CA LEU A 41 4.88 -2.28 -6.29
C LEU A 41 4.79 -3.64 -5.57
N ALA A 42 3.73 -3.88 -4.80
CA ALA A 42 3.55 -5.15 -4.09
C ALA A 42 3.50 -6.34 -5.05
N PHE A 43 2.72 -6.24 -6.14
CA PHE A 43 2.64 -7.29 -7.15
C PHE A 43 3.96 -7.50 -7.89
N LEU A 44 4.68 -6.42 -8.18
CA LEU A 44 6.02 -6.52 -8.79
C LEU A 44 6.97 -7.29 -7.86
N MET A 45 6.97 -7.00 -6.56
CA MET A 45 7.80 -7.72 -5.58
C MET A 45 7.40 -9.19 -5.45
N VAL A 46 6.10 -9.49 -5.49
CA VAL A 46 5.61 -10.89 -5.54
C VAL A 46 6.10 -11.59 -6.81
N GLY A 47 6.05 -10.91 -7.96
CA GLY A 47 6.55 -11.43 -9.23
C GLY A 47 8.04 -11.75 -9.15
N LEU A 48 8.87 -10.79 -8.74
CA LEU A 48 10.31 -10.97 -8.59
C LEU A 48 10.68 -12.07 -7.58
N SER A 49 9.89 -12.21 -6.51
CA SER A 49 10.06 -13.32 -5.56
C SER A 49 9.71 -14.66 -6.19
N TYR A 50 8.61 -14.72 -6.94
CA TYR A 50 8.14 -15.92 -7.61
C TYR A 50 9.12 -16.42 -8.70
N ASP A 51 9.66 -15.52 -9.50
CA ASP A 51 10.63 -15.88 -10.56
C ASP A 51 11.87 -16.58 -10.00
N ARG A 52 12.18 -16.34 -8.73
CA ARG A 52 13.34 -16.92 -8.05
C ARG A 52 13.00 -18.15 -7.20
N THR A 53 11.83 -18.14 -6.57
CA THR A 53 11.42 -19.21 -5.65
C THR A 53 10.52 -20.27 -6.29
N HIS A 54 9.93 -19.95 -7.44
CA HIS A 54 8.95 -20.75 -8.18
C HIS A 54 7.72 -21.14 -7.34
N THR A 55 7.46 -20.43 -6.22
CA THR A 55 6.29 -20.66 -5.38
C THR A 55 5.76 -19.35 -4.80
N ARG A 56 4.42 -19.27 -4.63
CA ARG A 56 3.71 -18.19 -3.94
C ARG A 56 3.05 -18.68 -2.65
N HIS A 57 3.25 -19.93 -2.30
CA HIS A 57 2.63 -20.51 -1.12
C HIS A 57 3.41 -20.11 0.14
N ILE A 58 2.85 -19.20 0.94
CA ILE A 58 3.52 -18.62 2.12
C ILE A 58 4.10 -19.68 3.06
N PRO A 59 3.43 -20.82 3.37
CA PRO A 59 4.01 -21.88 4.19
C PRO A 59 5.31 -22.49 3.65
N HIS A 60 5.58 -22.36 2.34
CA HIS A 60 6.80 -22.87 1.72
C HIS A 60 7.93 -21.83 1.72
N LEU A 61 7.62 -20.55 2.05
CA LEU A 61 8.56 -19.45 2.06
C LEU A 61 9.02 -19.18 3.49
N GLY A 62 10.25 -18.70 3.65
CA GLY A 62 10.80 -18.29 4.94
C GLY A 62 12.27 -17.92 4.83
N GLY A 63 12.72 -16.98 5.65
CA GLY A 63 14.11 -16.57 5.72
C GLY A 63 14.68 -15.88 4.48
N LEU A 64 13.82 -15.39 3.58
CA LEU A 64 14.21 -14.83 2.29
C LEU A 64 14.99 -13.51 2.42
N TRP A 65 14.87 -12.81 3.54
CA TRP A 65 15.65 -11.59 3.83
C TRP A 65 17.17 -11.77 3.62
N LYS A 66 17.70 -12.93 4.00
CA LYS A 66 19.15 -13.20 3.89
C LYS A 66 19.64 -13.32 2.44
N LYS A 67 18.78 -13.74 1.53
CA LYS A 67 19.11 -14.00 0.12
C LYS A 67 18.66 -12.88 -0.81
N MET A 68 17.53 -12.22 -0.48
CA MET A 68 16.89 -11.22 -1.33
C MET A 68 16.54 -9.95 -0.53
N PRO A 69 17.54 -9.22 0.02
CA PRO A 69 17.30 -8.04 0.85
C PRO A 69 16.64 -6.88 0.10
N LEU A 70 16.99 -6.63 -1.16
CA LEU A 70 16.37 -5.55 -1.95
C LEU A 70 14.89 -5.83 -2.20
N ILE A 71 14.56 -7.04 -2.62
CA ILE A 71 13.16 -7.46 -2.80
C ILE A 71 12.39 -7.30 -1.48
N ALA A 72 12.97 -7.73 -0.38
CA ALA A 72 12.36 -7.63 0.94
C ALA A 72 12.13 -6.17 1.38
N ILE A 73 13.11 -5.27 1.17
CA ILE A 73 12.98 -3.84 1.51
C ILE A 73 11.83 -3.21 0.71
N PHE A 74 11.77 -3.39 -0.60
CA PHE A 74 10.71 -2.79 -1.39
C PHE A 74 9.36 -3.46 -1.18
N PHE A 75 9.33 -4.73 -0.80
CA PHE A 75 8.11 -5.38 -0.33
C PHE A 75 7.61 -4.75 0.99
N LEU A 76 8.52 -4.45 1.92
CA LEU A 76 8.20 -3.70 3.14
C LEU A 76 7.69 -2.29 2.83
N VAL A 77 8.31 -1.58 1.89
CA VAL A 77 7.84 -0.25 1.46
C VAL A 77 6.39 -0.32 0.94
N ALA A 78 6.09 -1.29 0.08
CA ALA A 78 4.72 -1.50 -0.40
C ALA A 78 3.76 -1.87 0.75
N GLY A 79 4.18 -2.77 1.64
CA GLY A 79 3.42 -3.16 2.82
C GLY A 79 3.13 -1.96 3.74
N PHE A 80 4.14 -1.20 4.11
CA PHE A 80 3.99 -0.03 4.97
C PHE A 80 3.20 1.09 4.30
N GLY A 81 3.32 1.26 2.98
CA GLY A 81 2.47 2.15 2.20
C GLY A 81 0.99 1.77 2.29
N SER A 82 0.69 0.47 2.25
CA SER A 82 -0.68 -0.03 2.39
C SER A 82 -1.21 -0.03 3.83
N LEU A 83 -0.35 0.13 4.83
CA LEU A 83 -0.73 0.30 6.23
C LEU A 83 -0.99 1.75 6.61
N GLY A 84 -0.80 2.69 5.69
CA GLY A 84 -0.89 4.10 5.99
C GLY A 84 0.19 4.58 6.96
N LEU A 85 1.45 4.14 6.78
CA LEU A 85 2.54 4.65 7.60
C LEU A 85 2.85 6.11 7.23
N PRO A 86 3.04 7.00 8.23
CA PRO A 86 3.45 8.39 7.97
C PRO A 86 4.66 8.46 7.01
N MET A 87 4.73 9.50 6.19
CA MET A 87 5.69 9.71 5.11
C MET A 87 5.47 8.87 3.85
N LEU A 88 4.47 7.98 3.83
CA LEU A 88 4.07 7.24 2.65
C LEU A 88 2.69 7.72 2.15
N SER A 89 2.49 7.63 0.85
CA SER A 89 1.31 8.21 0.19
C SER A 89 -0.03 7.68 0.71
N GLY A 90 -0.09 6.41 1.14
CA GLY A 90 -1.29 5.80 1.71
C GLY A 90 -1.80 6.53 2.95
N PHE A 91 -0.90 6.95 3.85
CA PHE A 91 -1.26 7.68 5.05
C PHE A 91 -1.99 8.99 4.75
N VAL A 92 -1.45 9.77 3.81
CA VAL A 92 -2.03 11.08 3.45
C VAL A 92 -3.45 10.90 2.91
N ALA A 93 -3.64 9.94 2.01
CA ALA A 93 -4.94 9.67 1.44
C ALA A 93 -5.97 9.20 2.49
N GLU A 94 -5.58 8.28 3.36
CA GLU A 94 -6.43 7.76 4.43
C GLU A 94 -6.82 8.84 5.44
N ILE A 95 -5.87 9.66 5.89
CA ILE A 95 -6.16 10.77 6.82
C ILE A 95 -7.10 11.79 6.19
N MET A 96 -6.91 12.15 4.92
CA MET A 96 -7.82 13.06 4.22
C MET A 96 -9.24 12.49 4.14
N ILE A 97 -9.38 11.19 3.84
CA ILE A 97 -10.68 10.52 3.84
C ILE A 97 -11.31 10.55 5.23
N PHE A 98 -10.59 10.12 6.27
CA PHE A 98 -11.14 10.02 7.61
C PHE A 98 -11.52 11.40 8.17
N LEU A 99 -10.69 12.42 7.99
CA LEU A 99 -11.02 13.79 8.42
C LEU A 99 -12.21 14.35 7.63
N GLY A 100 -12.26 14.12 6.32
CA GLY A 100 -13.34 14.59 5.46
C GLY A 100 -14.68 13.87 5.69
N THR A 101 -14.68 12.67 6.24
CA THR A 101 -15.90 11.87 6.42
C THR A 101 -16.38 11.78 7.88
N PHE A 102 -15.51 12.08 8.83
CA PHE A 102 -15.84 11.91 10.26
C PHE A 102 -17.04 12.75 10.73
N SER A 103 -17.16 13.99 10.25
CA SER A 103 -18.29 14.86 10.62
C SER A 103 -19.61 14.45 9.95
N VAL A 104 -19.55 13.71 8.84
CA VAL A 104 -20.72 13.27 8.08
C VAL A 104 -21.16 11.87 8.51
N TRP A 105 -20.20 10.95 8.60
CA TRP A 105 -20.42 9.53 8.89
C TRP A 105 -19.49 9.01 9.99
N PRO A 106 -19.60 9.49 11.24
CA PRO A 106 -18.64 9.14 12.31
C PRO A 106 -18.55 7.63 12.55
N TRP A 107 -19.66 6.91 12.52
CA TRP A 107 -19.68 5.46 12.69
C TRP A 107 -18.97 4.73 11.56
N ALA A 108 -19.27 5.06 10.31
CA ALA A 108 -18.63 4.43 9.15
C ALA A 108 -17.13 4.74 9.13
N THR A 109 -16.74 5.96 9.47
CA THR A 109 -15.34 6.37 9.59
C THR A 109 -14.62 5.58 10.70
N GLY A 110 -15.23 5.44 11.88
CA GLY A 110 -14.64 4.67 12.97
C GLY A 110 -14.45 3.19 12.64
N VAL A 111 -15.45 2.54 12.02
CA VAL A 111 -15.34 1.15 11.56
C VAL A 111 -14.28 1.02 10.48
N SER A 112 -14.20 1.97 9.55
CA SER A 112 -13.17 1.97 8.49
C SER A 112 -11.77 2.16 9.05
N ALA A 113 -11.58 3.04 10.03
CA ALA A 113 -10.29 3.23 10.70
C ALA A 113 -9.83 1.94 11.42
N PHE A 114 -10.75 1.17 12.00
CA PHE A 114 -10.41 -0.15 12.54
C PHE A 114 -9.90 -1.12 11.46
N GLY A 115 -10.35 -0.97 10.22
CA GLY A 115 -9.85 -1.72 9.07
C GLY A 115 -8.34 -1.57 8.84
N VAL A 116 -7.75 -0.41 9.20
CA VAL A 116 -6.29 -0.19 9.14
C VAL A 116 -5.55 -1.14 10.10
N VAL A 117 -6.10 -1.32 11.32
CA VAL A 117 -5.51 -2.23 12.31
C VAL A 117 -5.51 -3.68 11.79
N LEU A 118 -6.60 -4.11 11.16
CA LEU A 118 -6.68 -5.44 10.55
C LEU A 118 -5.70 -5.59 9.38
N ALA A 119 -5.57 -4.54 8.55
CA ALA A 119 -4.60 -4.52 7.46
C ALA A 119 -3.17 -4.65 7.98
N ALA A 120 -2.83 -3.95 9.06
CA ALA A 120 -1.55 -4.07 9.73
C ALA A 120 -1.30 -5.52 10.18
N GLY A 121 -2.28 -6.14 10.83
CA GLY A 121 -2.16 -7.51 11.33
C GLY A 121 -1.78 -8.51 10.24
N TYR A 122 -2.54 -8.58 9.16
CA TYR A 122 -2.26 -9.58 8.11
C TYR A 122 -1.02 -9.24 7.26
N THR A 123 -0.73 -7.96 7.01
CA THR A 123 0.44 -7.57 6.23
C THR A 123 1.74 -7.87 6.99
N LEU A 124 1.83 -7.47 8.25
CA LEU A 124 3.01 -7.72 9.07
C LEU A 124 3.20 -9.22 9.31
N TRP A 125 2.13 -9.96 9.53
CA TRP A 125 2.19 -11.40 9.67
C TRP A 125 2.71 -12.09 8.39
N MET A 126 2.25 -11.67 7.22
CA MET A 126 2.74 -12.17 5.94
C MET A 126 4.25 -11.86 5.76
N VAL A 127 4.65 -10.61 5.97
CA VAL A 127 6.05 -10.17 5.85
C VAL A 127 6.97 -10.96 6.80
N GLN A 128 6.54 -11.11 8.06
CA GLN A 128 7.28 -11.89 9.05
C GLN A 128 7.51 -13.32 8.57
N ARG A 129 6.49 -13.98 8.03
CA ARG A 129 6.60 -15.37 7.60
C ARG A 129 7.46 -15.55 6.37
N VAL A 130 7.34 -14.66 5.39
CA VAL A 130 8.03 -14.78 4.11
C VAL A 130 9.51 -14.39 4.23
N PHE A 131 9.78 -13.27 4.85
CA PHE A 131 11.14 -12.69 4.83
C PHE A 131 11.93 -12.98 6.12
N PHE A 132 11.30 -12.86 7.29
CA PHE A 132 11.97 -12.92 8.59
C PHE A 132 11.73 -14.23 9.35
N GLY A 133 10.76 -15.05 8.93
CA GLY A 133 10.49 -16.34 9.54
C GLY A 133 11.62 -17.35 9.33
N ALA A 134 11.60 -18.41 10.13
CA ALA A 134 12.47 -19.55 9.92
C ALA A 134 12.15 -20.23 8.58
N ARG A 135 13.18 -20.74 7.91
CA ARG A 135 12.99 -21.55 6.71
C ARG A 135 12.22 -22.82 7.05
N PRO A 136 11.12 -23.16 6.33
CA PRO A 136 10.38 -24.38 6.55
C PRO A 136 11.23 -25.61 6.19
N ALA A 137 11.20 -26.63 7.04
CA ALA A 137 11.98 -27.86 6.82
C ALA A 137 11.39 -28.71 5.67
N SER A 138 10.05 -28.83 5.58
CA SER A 138 9.33 -29.55 4.51
C SER A 138 7.82 -29.40 4.73
N PRO A 139 6.99 -29.20 3.68
CA PRO A 139 7.39 -28.82 2.33
C PRO A 139 7.88 -27.37 2.27
N GLY A 140 8.95 -27.11 1.50
CA GLY A 140 9.55 -25.79 1.35
C GLY A 140 10.31 -25.68 0.03
N ILE A 141 10.99 -24.57 -0.17
CA ILE A 141 11.93 -24.40 -1.28
C ILE A 141 13.09 -25.40 -1.04
N SER A 142 13.48 -26.14 -2.11
CA SER A 142 14.60 -27.07 -2.00
C SER A 142 15.89 -26.35 -1.60
N ASP A 143 16.84 -27.08 -1.00
CA ASP A 143 18.14 -26.52 -0.61
C ASP A 143 18.88 -25.95 -1.79
N GLU A 144 18.88 -26.67 -2.91
CA GLU A 144 19.52 -26.25 -4.15
C GLU A 144 18.96 -24.91 -4.67
N VAL A 145 17.63 -24.75 -4.71
CA VAL A 145 16.99 -23.49 -5.14
C VAL A 145 17.30 -22.38 -4.14
N TYR A 146 17.18 -22.64 -2.84
CA TYR A 146 17.42 -21.64 -1.81
C TYR A 146 18.86 -21.12 -1.84
N ASP A 147 19.86 -22.00 -2.02
CA ASP A 147 21.26 -21.60 -2.03
C ASP A 147 21.65 -20.78 -3.26
N ASN A 148 20.95 -21.00 -4.37
CA ASN A 148 21.14 -20.28 -5.63
C ASN A 148 20.24 -19.05 -5.79
N LEU A 149 19.41 -18.68 -4.79
CA LEU A 149 18.61 -17.47 -4.85
C LEU A 149 19.47 -16.22 -5.02
N THR A 150 19.09 -15.39 -5.99
CA THR A 150 19.72 -14.10 -6.27
C THR A 150 18.74 -12.97 -5.98
N ASP A 151 19.25 -11.82 -5.57
CA ASP A 151 18.42 -10.62 -5.34
C ASP A 151 18.06 -9.91 -6.66
N ALA A 152 17.32 -8.82 -6.59
CA ALA A 152 16.94 -7.99 -7.71
C ALA A 152 18.19 -7.41 -8.40
N ASN A 153 18.22 -7.48 -9.74
CA ASN A 153 19.25 -6.88 -10.56
C ASN A 153 18.89 -5.44 -10.99
N TRP A 154 19.79 -4.74 -11.69
CA TRP A 154 19.57 -3.36 -12.11
C TRP A 154 18.34 -3.18 -13.02
N VAL A 155 18.04 -4.15 -13.86
CA VAL A 155 16.88 -4.10 -14.76
C VAL A 155 15.59 -4.24 -13.96
N ASP A 156 15.59 -5.14 -12.96
CA ASP A 156 14.46 -5.31 -12.04
C ASP A 156 14.18 -4.03 -11.24
N MET A 157 15.23 -3.28 -10.89
CA MET A 157 15.11 -2.07 -10.06
C MET A 157 14.50 -0.87 -10.79
N ILE A 158 14.51 -0.82 -12.11
CA ILE A 158 13.91 0.29 -12.88
C ILE A 158 12.42 0.44 -12.58
N PRO A 159 11.56 -0.56 -12.80
CA PRO A 159 10.14 -0.47 -12.47
C PRO A 159 9.87 -0.38 -10.97
N VAL A 160 10.73 -0.98 -10.15
CA VAL A 160 10.64 -0.89 -8.68
C VAL A 160 10.78 0.56 -8.22
N ILE A 161 11.80 1.27 -8.66
CA ILE A 161 12.04 2.67 -8.33
C ILE A 161 10.93 3.56 -8.91
N ALA A 162 10.50 3.30 -10.15
CA ALA A 162 9.41 4.06 -10.78
C ALA A 162 8.10 4.00 -9.99
N LEU A 163 7.81 2.87 -9.33
CA LEU A 163 6.61 2.71 -8.49
C LEU A 163 6.85 3.17 -7.04
N ALA A 164 8.05 3.00 -6.51
CA ALA A 164 8.37 3.41 -5.14
C ALA A 164 8.51 4.94 -4.99
N ALA A 165 9.09 5.62 -5.99
CA ALA A 165 9.29 7.06 -5.93
C ALA A 165 7.99 7.85 -5.69
N PRO A 166 6.88 7.63 -6.41
CA PRO A 166 5.61 8.29 -6.13
C PRO A 166 5.08 8.05 -4.71
N ILE A 167 5.32 6.86 -4.14
CA ILE A 167 4.88 6.53 -2.78
C ILE A 167 5.53 7.47 -1.75
N PHE A 168 6.82 7.75 -1.89
CA PHE A 168 7.53 8.68 -1.02
C PHE A 168 7.26 10.15 -1.36
N ILE A 169 7.30 10.52 -2.65
CA ILE A 169 7.07 11.90 -3.09
C ILE A 169 5.71 12.39 -2.61
N VAL A 170 4.66 11.65 -2.87
CA VAL A 170 3.29 12.01 -2.47
C VAL A 170 3.09 11.89 -0.97
N GLY A 171 3.79 10.98 -0.31
CA GLY A 171 3.76 10.85 1.14
C GLY A 171 4.37 12.04 1.89
N ILE A 172 5.40 12.68 1.30
CA ILE A 172 6.09 13.84 1.89
C ILE A 172 5.51 15.15 1.36
N TRP A 173 5.15 15.20 0.08
CA TRP A 173 4.63 16.40 -0.60
C TRP A 173 3.36 16.07 -1.40
N PRO A 174 2.22 15.92 -0.74
CA PRO A 174 0.97 15.49 -1.38
C PRO A 174 0.43 16.51 -2.40
N SER A 175 0.73 17.79 -2.25
CA SER A 175 0.24 18.85 -3.17
C SER A 175 0.64 18.61 -4.62
N VAL A 176 1.73 17.89 -4.88
CA VAL A 176 2.15 17.51 -6.25
C VAL A 176 1.01 16.79 -7.02
N VAL A 177 0.14 16.08 -6.31
CA VAL A 177 -0.97 15.34 -6.92
C VAL A 177 -2.33 15.94 -6.55
N THR A 178 -2.52 16.40 -5.30
CA THR A 178 -3.81 16.93 -4.84
C THR A 178 -4.22 18.20 -5.58
N ASP A 179 -3.28 19.09 -5.90
CA ASP A 179 -3.56 20.33 -6.64
C ASP A 179 -4.11 20.05 -8.05
N MET A 180 -3.73 18.92 -8.64
CA MET A 180 -4.27 18.49 -9.94
C MET A 180 -5.75 18.04 -9.83
N PHE A 181 -6.17 17.50 -8.69
CA PHE A 181 -7.54 17.05 -8.47
C PHE A 181 -8.46 18.18 -8.03
N ASP A 182 -7.96 19.18 -7.31
CA ASP A 182 -8.75 20.27 -6.74
C ASP A 182 -9.60 20.99 -7.78
N ILE A 183 -9.07 21.26 -8.98
CA ILE A 183 -9.78 21.93 -10.06
C ILE A 183 -11.03 21.14 -10.47
N GLY A 184 -10.88 19.84 -10.64
CA GLY A 184 -12.00 18.96 -11.04
C GLY A 184 -13.01 18.74 -9.91
N ILE A 185 -12.53 18.61 -8.68
CA ILE A 185 -13.37 18.36 -7.51
C ILE A 185 -14.22 19.57 -7.13
N GLN A 186 -13.67 20.78 -7.21
CA GLN A 186 -14.46 21.99 -6.99
C GLN A 186 -15.61 22.18 -7.98
N ALA A 187 -15.48 21.65 -9.20
CA ALA A 187 -16.56 21.66 -10.17
C ALA A 187 -17.70 20.69 -9.82
N VAL A 188 -17.43 19.63 -9.07
CA VAL A 188 -18.41 18.61 -8.65
C VAL A 188 -19.13 19.00 -7.35
N VAL A 189 -18.46 19.72 -6.45
CA VAL A 189 -18.99 20.09 -5.11
C VAL A 189 -19.78 21.40 -5.13
N ARG A 190 -19.64 22.22 -6.17
CA ARG A 190 -20.47 23.42 -6.42
C ARG A 190 -21.85 23.06 -6.94
#